data_c33cd401e55698350c08e89846b7cf90
#
_entry.id   c33cd401e55698350c08e89846b7cf90
#
_cell.length_a   1.000
_cell.length_b   1.000
_cell.length_c   1.000
_cell.angle_alpha   90.00
_cell.angle_beta   90.00
_cell.angle_gamma   90.00
#
_symmetry.space_group_name_H-M   'P 1'
#
loop_
_entity.id
_entity.type
_entity.pdbx_description
1 polymer ?
#
loop_
_entity_poly.entity_id
_entity_poly.type
_entity_poly.pdbx_seq_one_letter_code
_entity_poly.pdbx_strand_id
1 'polypeptide(L)'
;LAVEKIIDEDDETGEILISLDTVLKKEKLSQIKPTGNPRAKPGDRFVLGKLNDKRSKILAVKSYPKNNTFLTELVYENSAPFVRGDEDVTDPRAVSVMIQHTFIKMPEEDFTPRKADYRMGYFTDRITDLTSRSVVPYRDVINRWHLRKKDPTAKLSDPVQPIVWWIENTTPYEYRDLIKEAGLLWNKSFEKAGFTNAIEIRVQPDDAEWDAGDLRYNVLRWTSSPNPPFGGYGPSFTNPRTGQIVGADIMLEFAFLTNRLRTKEALRPGSSENPVSPHFCNLGFSMQSDYLFASGVLEALPGRSSAMGDLTRDSIFMLVLHELGHTL
;
A
#
# COMPACT_ATOMS: atom_id res chain seq x y z
N LEU A 1 -16.79 14.64 -3.34
CA LEU A 1 -15.85 15.56 -4.00
C LEU A 1 -16.47 16.95 -4.03
N ALA A 2 -15.76 17.95 -3.48
CA ALA A 2 -16.18 19.35 -3.62
C ALA A 2 -15.80 19.82 -5.03
N VAL A 3 -16.70 19.66 -5.99
CA VAL A 3 -16.54 20.14 -7.36
C VAL A 3 -16.87 21.63 -7.37
N GLU A 4 -15.97 22.47 -7.90
CA GLU A 4 -16.18 23.92 -7.93
C GLU A 4 -17.09 24.33 -9.11
N LYS A 5 -17.12 23.56 -10.19
CA LYS A 5 -17.90 23.86 -11.38
C LYS A 5 -18.22 22.61 -12.18
N ILE A 6 -19.48 22.42 -12.50
CA ILE A 6 -19.93 21.56 -13.59
C ILE A 6 -19.70 22.35 -14.87
N ILE A 7 -19.00 21.76 -15.83
CA ILE A 7 -18.68 22.38 -17.11
C ILE A 7 -19.80 22.10 -18.10
N ASP A 8 -20.30 20.87 -18.10
CA ASP A 8 -21.33 20.39 -19.00
C ASP A 8 -22.08 19.21 -18.38
N GLU A 9 -23.29 18.94 -18.84
CA GLU A 9 -24.13 17.84 -18.44
C GLU A 9 -24.79 17.21 -19.67
N ASP A 10 -24.73 15.91 -19.79
CA ASP A 10 -25.37 15.16 -20.85
C ASP A 10 -26.83 14.82 -20.43
N ASP A 11 -27.80 15.42 -21.14
CA ASP A 11 -29.21 15.28 -20.82
C ASP A 11 -29.76 13.87 -21.03
N GLU A 12 -29.08 13.02 -21.86
CA GLU A 12 -29.55 11.66 -22.15
C GLU A 12 -29.02 10.65 -21.11
N THR A 13 -27.77 10.80 -20.70
CA THR A 13 -27.09 9.86 -19.79
C THR A 13 -27.05 10.36 -18.36
N GLY A 14 -27.25 11.66 -18.13
CA GLY A 14 -27.04 12.31 -16.84
C GLY A 14 -25.57 12.37 -16.42
N GLU A 15 -24.64 12.14 -17.33
CA GLU A 15 -23.22 12.28 -17.08
C GLU A 15 -22.82 13.75 -17.00
N ILE A 16 -21.93 14.06 -16.07
CA ILE A 16 -21.46 15.44 -15.84
C ILE A 16 -19.98 15.58 -16.16
N LEU A 17 -19.62 16.63 -16.87
CA LEU A 17 -18.24 17.04 -17.12
C LEU A 17 -17.78 18.01 -16.02
N ILE A 18 -16.74 17.66 -15.32
CA ILE A 18 -16.16 18.47 -14.24
C ILE A 18 -14.69 18.78 -14.48
N SER A 19 -14.20 19.92 -13.96
CA SER A 19 -12.77 20.18 -13.90
C SER A 19 -12.14 19.53 -12.68
N LEU A 20 -11.13 18.69 -12.88
CA LEU A 20 -10.33 18.12 -11.81
C LEU A 20 -9.15 19.01 -11.39
N ASP A 21 -8.87 20.07 -12.12
CA ASP A 21 -7.72 20.95 -11.90
C ASP A 21 -7.70 21.52 -10.46
N THR A 22 -8.83 22.05 -10.02
CA THR A 22 -8.98 22.60 -8.67
C THR A 22 -9.03 21.55 -7.57
N VAL A 23 -9.35 20.31 -7.89
CA VAL A 23 -9.36 19.20 -6.95
C VAL A 23 -7.95 18.63 -6.77
N LEU A 24 -7.24 18.42 -7.87
CA LEU A 24 -5.93 17.75 -7.88
C LEU A 24 -4.78 18.69 -7.52
N LYS A 25 -4.85 19.99 -7.87
CA LYS A 25 -3.79 20.97 -7.56
C LYS A 25 -3.95 21.68 -6.21
N LYS A 26 -4.87 21.18 -5.38
CA LYS A 26 -5.09 21.67 -4.02
C LYS A 26 -5.14 20.49 -3.05
N GLU A 27 -4.90 20.72 -1.75
CA GLU A 27 -4.98 19.69 -0.71
C GLU A 27 -6.43 19.31 -0.35
N LYS A 28 -7.32 19.09 -1.36
CA LYS A 28 -8.73 18.76 -1.12
C LYS A 28 -8.97 17.26 -0.93
N LEU A 29 -8.16 16.42 -1.54
CA LEU A 29 -8.30 14.96 -1.45
C LEU A 29 -7.49 14.38 -0.29
N SER A 30 -6.34 14.99 -0.01
CA SER A 30 -5.47 14.55 1.09
C SER A 30 -4.72 15.75 1.66
N GLN A 31 -4.57 15.78 2.97
CA GLN A 31 -3.74 16.75 3.65
C GLN A 31 -2.28 16.32 3.54
N ILE A 32 -1.46 17.11 2.86
CA ILE A 32 -0.03 16.84 2.68
C ILE A 32 0.79 17.40 3.85
N LYS A 33 0.42 18.60 4.29
CA LYS A 33 1.07 19.17 5.46
C LYS A 33 0.69 18.39 6.70
N PRO A 34 1.67 17.92 7.48
CA PRO A 34 1.38 17.32 8.77
C PRO A 34 0.62 18.32 9.65
N THR A 35 -0.30 17.83 10.46
CA THR A 35 -1.01 18.64 11.44
C THR A 35 0.02 19.29 12.37
N GLY A 36 -0.05 20.61 12.52
CA GLY A 36 0.87 21.35 13.37
C GLY A 36 0.85 20.83 14.81
N ASN A 37 2.01 20.57 15.38
CA ASN A 37 2.11 20.30 16.82
C ASN A 37 2.05 21.64 17.56
N PRO A 38 0.99 21.92 18.35
CA PRO A 38 0.86 23.19 19.06
C PRO A 38 1.98 23.44 20.10
N ARG A 39 2.77 22.42 20.43
CA ARG A 39 3.91 22.51 21.36
C ARG A 39 5.27 22.67 20.66
N ALA A 40 5.31 22.54 19.31
CA ALA A 40 6.56 22.72 18.57
C ALA A 40 6.93 24.20 18.49
N LYS A 41 8.20 24.52 18.75
CA LYS A 41 8.71 25.88 18.56
C LYS A 41 9.04 26.11 17.08
N PRO A 42 8.95 27.38 16.61
CA PRO A 42 9.46 27.71 15.28
C PRO A 42 10.92 27.26 15.12
N GLY A 43 11.21 26.48 14.08
CA GLY A 43 12.55 25.95 13.82
C GLY A 43 12.83 24.54 14.32
N ASP A 44 11.98 23.95 15.16
CA ASP A 44 12.14 22.55 15.61
C ASP A 44 11.96 21.52 14.49
N ARG A 45 11.20 21.89 13.47
CA ARG A 45 10.91 21.01 12.31
C ARG A 45 10.88 21.82 11.04
N PHE A 46 11.25 21.17 9.95
CA PHE A 46 10.94 21.66 8.61
C PHE A 46 9.41 21.72 8.41
N VAL A 47 8.92 22.83 7.87
CA VAL A 47 7.50 23.04 7.59
C VAL A 47 7.34 23.48 6.13
N LEU A 48 6.53 22.75 5.38
CA LEU A 48 6.14 23.14 4.03
C LEU A 48 5.51 24.54 4.02
N GLY A 49 5.87 25.34 3.02
CA GLY A 49 5.33 26.67 2.79
C GLY A 49 3.83 26.70 2.45
N LYS A 50 3.38 27.76 1.82
CA LYS A 50 2.02 27.83 1.27
C LYS A 50 1.97 27.13 -0.07
N LEU A 51 0.89 26.40 -0.34
CA LEU A 51 0.63 25.81 -1.64
C LEU A 51 0.47 26.92 -2.70
N ASN A 52 1.22 26.80 -3.79
CA ASN A 52 1.10 27.64 -4.98
C ASN A 52 0.44 26.83 -6.10
N ASP A 53 -0.87 26.98 -6.23
CA ASP A 53 -1.69 26.27 -7.22
C ASP A 53 -1.35 26.65 -8.67
N LYS A 54 -0.81 27.87 -8.90
CA LYS A 54 -0.38 28.33 -10.22
C LYS A 54 0.90 27.64 -10.71
N ARG A 55 1.77 27.22 -9.78
CA ARG A 55 3.00 26.47 -10.10
C ARG A 55 2.78 24.96 -10.03
N SER A 56 1.73 24.53 -9.36
CA SER A 56 1.33 23.13 -9.30
C SER A 56 0.73 22.67 -10.62
N LYS A 57 0.99 21.44 -11.04
CA LYS A 57 0.55 20.92 -12.34
C LYS A 57 0.25 19.43 -12.28
N ILE A 58 -0.64 18.98 -13.15
CA ILE A 58 -0.88 17.55 -13.40
C ILE A 58 0.21 17.10 -14.38
N LEU A 59 1.02 16.11 -13.99
CA LEU A 59 2.15 15.59 -14.76
C LEU A 59 1.75 14.47 -15.70
N ALA A 60 0.87 13.60 -15.24
CA ALA A 60 0.42 12.44 -16.00
C ALA A 60 -0.98 12.02 -15.61
N VAL A 61 -1.69 11.47 -16.58
CA VAL A 61 -2.99 10.83 -16.42
C VAL A 61 -2.92 9.46 -17.08
N LYS A 62 -3.26 8.41 -16.31
CA LYS A 62 -3.41 7.05 -16.83
C LYS A 62 -4.83 6.59 -16.59
N SER A 63 -5.48 6.13 -17.65
CA SER A 63 -6.84 5.60 -17.60
C SER A 63 -6.85 4.12 -17.86
N TYR A 64 -7.44 3.37 -16.93
CA TYR A 64 -7.64 1.93 -17.02
C TYR A 64 -9.12 1.59 -16.93
N PRO A 65 -9.56 0.38 -17.32
CA PRO A 65 -10.97 0.04 -17.32
C PRO A 65 -11.70 0.14 -15.97
N LYS A 66 -10.96 0.03 -14.85
CA LYS A 66 -11.53 0.09 -13.49
C LYS A 66 -11.02 1.24 -12.63
N ASN A 67 -10.03 1.99 -13.10
CA ASN A 67 -9.48 3.10 -12.34
C ASN A 67 -8.80 4.14 -13.23
N ASN A 68 -8.69 5.36 -12.69
CA ASN A 68 -7.91 6.44 -13.28
C ASN A 68 -6.89 6.94 -12.28
N THR A 69 -5.65 7.12 -12.73
CA THR A 69 -4.53 7.57 -11.89
C THR A 69 -4.02 8.91 -12.40
N PHE A 70 -3.85 9.85 -11.47
CA PHE A 70 -3.37 11.21 -11.73
C PHE A 70 -2.11 11.46 -10.95
N LEU A 71 -1.01 11.74 -11.63
CA LEU A 71 0.24 12.18 -11.00
C LEU A 71 0.27 13.71 -11.01
N THR A 72 0.36 14.31 -9.84
CA THR A 72 0.33 15.76 -9.66
C THR A 72 1.58 16.21 -8.91
N GLU A 73 2.21 17.28 -9.37
CA GLU A 73 3.24 18.02 -8.64
C GLU A 73 2.60 19.20 -7.92
N LEU A 74 2.67 19.19 -6.59
CA LEU A 74 2.26 20.29 -5.73
C LEU A 74 3.49 21.10 -5.32
N VAL A 75 3.46 22.40 -5.54
CA VAL A 75 4.57 23.32 -5.21
C VAL A 75 4.22 24.15 -4.00
N TYR A 76 5.07 24.06 -2.98
CA TYR A 76 4.94 24.83 -1.73
C TYR A 76 6.03 25.90 -1.65
N GLU A 77 5.66 27.12 -1.31
CA GLU A 77 6.57 28.26 -1.25
C GLU A 77 6.59 28.90 0.12
N ASN A 78 7.79 29.21 0.60
CA ASN A 78 8.05 29.96 1.83
C ASN A 78 9.22 30.91 1.59
N SER A 79 8.96 32.21 1.51
CA SER A 79 10.01 33.21 1.26
C SER A 79 11.03 33.36 2.39
N ALA A 80 10.67 32.97 3.61
CA ALA A 80 11.51 33.09 4.80
C ALA A 80 11.39 31.85 5.70
N PRO A 81 11.93 30.68 5.29
CA PRO A 81 11.88 29.48 6.09
C PRO A 81 12.75 29.60 7.34
N PHE A 82 12.24 29.13 8.48
CA PHE A 82 13.01 29.09 9.74
C PHE A 82 14.14 28.06 9.73
N VAL A 83 14.00 27.00 8.93
CA VAL A 83 14.95 25.90 8.79
C VAL A 83 15.49 25.89 7.38
N ARG A 84 16.78 25.67 7.22
CA ARG A 84 17.46 25.69 5.91
C ARG A 84 17.13 24.48 5.00
N GLY A 85 16.31 23.57 5.47
CA GLY A 85 15.92 22.34 4.77
C GLY A 85 16.15 21.11 5.63
N ASP A 86 16.07 19.96 5.00
CA ASP A 86 16.35 18.64 5.56
C ASP A 86 17.20 17.89 4.56
N GLU A 87 17.60 16.65 4.87
CA GLU A 87 18.44 15.83 3.99
C GLU A 87 17.86 15.71 2.57
N ASP A 88 16.51 15.65 2.46
CA ASP A 88 15.79 15.50 1.20
C ASP A 88 15.30 16.84 0.59
N VAL A 89 15.60 17.98 1.22
CA VAL A 89 15.15 19.31 0.79
C VAL A 89 16.32 20.23 0.55
N THR A 90 16.68 20.42 -0.72
CA THR A 90 17.81 21.28 -1.12
C THR A 90 17.51 22.76 -0.92
N ASP A 91 16.29 23.22 -1.26
CA ASP A 91 15.86 24.60 -1.10
C ASP A 91 14.49 24.68 -0.40
N PRO A 92 14.45 25.04 0.89
CA PRO A 92 13.21 25.10 1.66
C PRO A 92 12.28 26.26 1.27
N ARG A 93 12.73 27.17 0.40
CA ARG A 93 11.90 28.28 -0.10
C ARG A 93 10.89 27.81 -1.15
N ALA A 94 11.21 26.73 -1.88
CA ALA A 94 10.33 26.13 -2.87
C ALA A 94 10.48 24.61 -2.87
N VAL A 95 9.45 23.90 -2.43
CA VAL A 95 9.46 22.45 -2.33
C VAL A 95 8.38 21.87 -3.22
N SER A 96 8.75 20.96 -4.11
CA SER A 96 7.81 20.18 -4.92
C SER A 96 7.53 18.84 -4.28
N VAL A 97 6.25 18.51 -4.16
CA VAL A 97 5.79 17.19 -3.68
C VAL A 97 4.99 16.52 -4.78
N MET A 98 5.43 15.33 -5.20
CA MET A 98 4.68 14.53 -6.16
C MET A 98 3.67 13.64 -5.44
N ILE A 99 2.42 13.66 -5.91
CA ILE A 99 1.31 12.90 -5.36
C ILE A 99 0.60 12.16 -6.47
N GLN A 100 0.33 10.89 -6.20
CA GLN A 100 -0.51 10.09 -7.06
C GLN A 100 -1.89 9.92 -6.41
N HIS A 101 -2.94 10.31 -7.14
CA HIS A 101 -4.32 10.04 -6.79
C HIS A 101 -4.90 8.99 -7.73
N THR A 102 -5.54 7.97 -7.16
CA THR A 102 -6.21 6.93 -7.92
C THR A 102 -7.70 6.94 -7.60
N PHE A 103 -8.53 7.12 -8.63
CA PHE A 103 -9.98 6.98 -8.52
C PHE A 103 -10.39 5.59 -9.00
N ILE A 104 -11.05 4.84 -8.15
CA ILE A 104 -11.43 3.45 -8.38
C ILE A 104 -12.93 3.37 -8.62
N LYS A 105 -13.32 2.70 -9.71
CA LYS A 105 -14.73 2.35 -9.95
C LYS A 105 -15.14 1.26 -8.98
N MET A 106 -16.10 1.56 -8.10
CA MET A 106 -16.62 0.56 -7.16
C MET A 106 -17.42 -0.51 -7.92
N PRO A 107 -17.26 -1.79 -7.55
CA PRO A 107 -18.05 -2.86 -8.14
C PRO A 107 -19.53 -2.72 -7.77
N GLU A 108 -20.40 -3.13 -8.70
CA GLU A 108 -21.86 -3.18 -8.53
C GLU A 108 -22.34 -4.59 -8.10
N GLU A 109 -21.48 -5.34 -7.43
CA GLU A 109 -21.74 -6.73 -7.07
C GLU A 109 -22.54 -6.85 -5.76
N ASP A 110 -23.17 -8.02 -5.57
CA ASP A 110 -23.95 -8.41 -4.40
C ASP A 110 -23.08 -8.82 -3.19
N PHE A 111 -22.04 -8.07 -2.90
CA PHE A 111 -21.16 -8.35 -1.78
C PHE A 111 -21.87 -8.10 -0.44
N THR A 112 -21.95 -9.13 0.40
CA THR A 112 -22.53 -9.01 1.74
C THR A 112 -21.45 -8.65 2.77
N PRO A 113 -21.51 -7.45 3.39
CA PRO A 113 -20.56 -7.07 4.43
C PRO A 113 -20.60 -8.03 5.63
N ARG A 114 -19.45 -8.33 6.18
CA ARG A 114 -19.31 -9.12 7.40
C ARG A 114 -18.86 -8.23 8.55
N LYS A 115 -19.60 -8.24 9.66
CA LYS A 115 -19.23 -7.48 10.86
C LYS A 115 -17.92 -8.01 11.43
N ALA A 116 -17.09 -7.10 11.91
CA ALA A 116 -15.91 -7.42 12.67
C ALA A 116 -16.25 -8.06 14.02
N ASP A 117 -15.38 -8.95 14.47
CA ASP A 117 -15.41 -9.52 15.80
C ASP A 117 -14.05 -9.25 16.46
N TYR A 118 -14.06 -8.63 17.63
CA TYR A 118 -12.82 -8.25 18.34
C TYR A 118 -11.89 -9.43 18.67
N ARG A 119 -12.43 -10.65 18.61
CA ARG A 119 -11.64 -11.88 18.81
C ARG A 119 -10.82 -12.28 17.58
N MET A 120 -11.07 -11.63 16.45
CA MET A 120 -10.44 -11.92 15.15
C MET A 120 -9.69 -10.69 14.66
N GLY A 121 -8.41 -10.87 14.36
CA GLY A 121 -7.53 -9.78 13.94
C GLY A 121 -7.59 -9.47 12.44
N TYR A 122 -8.75 -9.03 11.93
CA TYR A 122 -8.89 -8.55 10.56
C TYR A 122 -8.69 -7.04 10.47
N PHE A 123 -8.24 -6.56 9.32
CA PHE A 123 -8.40 -5.16 8.97
C PHE A 123 -9.89 -4.86 8.75
N THR A 124 -10.29 -3.65 9.09
CA THR A 124 -11.70 -3.26 9.09
C THR A 124 -11.90 -1.86 8.56
N ASP A 125 -13.02 -1.66 7.88
CA ASP A 125 -13.56 -0.36 7.57
C ASP A 125 -14.71 -0.02 8.52
N ARG A 126 -14.78 1.26 8.94
CA ARG A 126 -15.85 1.74 9.81
C ARG A 126 -16.98 2.35 8.99
N ILE A 127 -18.16 1.79 9.14
CA ILE A 127 -19.38 2.31 8.52
C ILE A 127 -20.21 3.02 9.57
N THR A 128 -20.46 4.32 9.39
CA THR A 128 -21.38 5.10 10.25
C THR A 128 -22.79 5.03 9.69
N ASP A 129 -23.73 4.57 10.52
CA ASP A 129 -25.15 4.54 10.20
C ASP A 129 -25.86 5.74 10.83
N LEU A 130 -26.08 6.77 10.04
CA LEU A 130 -26.72 8.01 10.49
C LEU A 130 -28.22 7.83 10.81
N THR A 131 -28.82 6.69 10.47
CA THR A 131 -30.20 6.35 10.81
C THR A 131 -30.31 5.61 12.13
N SER A 132 -29.20 5.17 12.69
CA SER A 132 -29.13 4.43 13.94
C SER A 132 -29.47 5.32 15.12
N ARG A 133 -30.30 4.82 16.03
CA ARG A 133 -30.59 5.43 17.34
C ARG A 133 -29.67 4.89 18.45
N SER A 134 -28.71 4.07 18.12
CA SER A 134 -27.71 3.54 19.05
C SER A 134 -26.79 4.65 19.57
N VAL A 135 -26.31 4.52 20.80
CA VAL A 135 -25.24 5.36 21.36
C VAL A 135 -23.94 5.22 20.52
N VAL A 136 -23.76 4.06 19.89
CA VAL A 136 -22.65 3.78 18.96
C VAL A 136 -23.24 3.60 17.56
N PRO A 137 -23.33 4.66 16.74
CA PRO A 137 -23.95 4.63 15.43
C PRO A 137 -23.03 4.11 14.32
N TYR A 138 -21.98 3.39 14.67
CA TYR A 138 -21.06 2.80 13.70
C TYR A 138 -20.93 1.30 13.89
N ARG A 139 -20.47 0.66 12.85
CA ARG A 139 -20.09 -0.75 12.84
C ARG A 139 -18.80 -0.92 12.03
N ASP A 140 -17.92 -1.76 12.51
CA ASP A 140 -16.73 -2.16 11.77
C ASP A 140 -17.06 -3.40 10.94
N VAL A 141 -16.66 -3.39 9.67
CA VAL A 141 -16.78 -4.51 8.74
C VAL A 141 -15.40 -4.98 8.35
N ILE A 142 -15.21 -6.30 8.25
CA ILE A 142 -13.92 -6.87 7.89
C ILE A 142 -13.61 -6.63 6.41
N ASN A 143 -12.34 -6.41 6.13
CA ASN A 143 -11.83 -6.33 4.77
C ASN A 143 -11.63 -7.75 4.25
N ARG A 144 -12.23 -8.10 3.13
CA ARG A 144 -12.10 -9.43 2.53
C ARG A 144 -12.40 -9.45 1.04
N TRP A 145 -11.86 -10.44 0.36
CA TRP A 145 -12.16 -10.72 -1.04
C TRP A 145 -13.58 -11.27 -1.23
N HIS A 146 -14.18 -11.02 -2.41
CA HIS A 146 -15.45 -11.59 -2.81
C HIS A 146 -15.26 -13.00 -3.41
N LEU A 147 -14.93 -13.98 -2.56
CA LEU A 147 -14.82 -15.37 -2.99
C LEU A 147 -16.17 -16.09 -2.92
N ARG A 148 -16.59 -16.68 -4.05
CA ARG A 148 -17.77 -17.52 -4.15
C ARG A 148 -17.36 -18.88 -4.73
N LYS A 149 -17.87 -19.98 -4.16
CA LYS A 149 -17.61 -21.32 -4.68
C LYS A 149 -18.22 -21.51 -6.04
N LYS A 150 -17.54 -22.19 -6.98
CA LYS A 150 -18.13 -22.67 -8.23
C LYS A 150 -19.25 -23.65 -7.96
N ASP A 151 -19.02 -24.57 -7.00
CA ASP A 151 -20.05 -25.49 -6.49
C ASP A 151 -20.35 -25.13 -5.01
N PRO A 152 -21.46 -24.43 -4.73
CA PRO A 152 -21.84 -24.05 -3.37
C PRO A 152 -22.16 -25.25 -2.47
N THR A 153 -22.47 -26.40 -3.04
CA THR A 153 -22.85 -27.61 -2.29
C THR A 153 -21.64 -28.44 -1.89
N ALA A 154 -20.52 -28.30 -2.57
CA ALA A 154 -19.31 -29.03 -2.27
C ALA A 154 -18.64 -28.54 -0.98
N LYS A 155 -18.09 -29.44 -0.19
CA LYS A 155 -17.29 -29.10 0.99
C LYS A 155 -16.07 -28.27 0.59
N LEU A 156 -15.38 -28.67 -0.47
CA LEU A 156 -14.27 -27.95 -1.11
C LEU A 156 -14.63 -27.67 -2.55
N SER A 157 -14.39 -26.47 -3.02
CA SER A 157 -14.63 -26.04 -4.41
C SER A 157 -13.64 -24.95 -4.81
N ASP A 158 -13.26 -24.90 -6.06
CA ASP A 158 -12.59 -23.73 -6.60
C ASP A 158 -13.49 -22.49 -6.47
N PRO A 159 -12.94 -21.31 -6.34
CA PRO A 159 -13.70 -20.07 -6.43
C PRO A 159 -14.15 -19.83 -7.88
N VAL A 160 -15.24 -19.09 -8.06
CA VAL A 160 -15.67 -18.60 -9.39
C VAL A 160 -14.56 -17.76 -10.02
N GLN A 161 -13.90 -16.94 -9.20
CA GLN A 161 -12.75 -16.15 -9.60
C GLN A 161 -11.67 -16.24 -8.48
N PRO A 162 -10.49 -16.76 -8.79
CA PRO A 162 -9.39 -16.80 -7.84
C PRO A 162 -8.80 -15.41 -7.62
N ILE A 163 -8.10 -15.23 -6.51
CA ILE A 163 -7.26 -14.07 -6.25
C ILE A 163 -5.94 -14.28 -7.01
N VAL A 164 -5.76 -13.55 -8.11
CA VAL A 164 -4.58 -13.69 -8.96
C VAL A 164 -3.57 -12.62 -8.58
N TRP A 165 -2.35 -13.04 -8.27
CA TRP A 165 -1.21 -12.17 -8.04
C TRP A 165 -0.20 -12.29 -9.18
N TRP A 166 0.40 -11.16 -9.53
CA TRP A 166 1.39 -11.07 -10.59
C TRP A 166 2.73 -10.63 -10.03
N ILE A 167 3.75 -11.46 -10.15
CA ILE A 167 5.13 -11.08 -9.86
C ILE A 167 5.58 -10.15 -10.98
N GLU A 168 5.92 -8.91 -10.64
CA GLU A 168 6.37 -7.90 -11.60
C GLU A 168 7.62 -8.40 -12.37
N ASN A 169 7.70 -8.13 -13.67
CA ASN A 169 8.79 -8.61 -14.52
C ASN A 169 10.17 -8.00 -14.17
N THR A 170 10.22 -6.93 -13.37
CA THR A 170 11.43 -6.35 -12.80
C THR A 170 12.01 -7.16 -11.63
N THR A 171 11.24 -8.10 -11.07
CA THR A 171 11.70 -8.96 -9.97
C THR A 171 12.85 -9.86 -10.43
N PRO A 172 13.99 -9.93 -9.71
CA PRO A 172 15.09 -10.80 -10.05
C PRO A 172 14.67 -12.27 -10.21
N TYR A 173 15.19 -12.93 -11.23
CA TYR A 173 14.76 -14.31 -11.59
C TYR A 173 14.95 -15.30 -10.46
N GLU A 174 16.04 -15.17 -9.69
CA GLU A 174 16.38 -16.04 -8.57
C GLU A 174 15.34 -16.04 -7.43
N TYR A 175 14.51 -15.01 -7.32
CA TYR A 175 13.50 -14.90 -6.26
C TYR A 175 12.08 -15.25 -6.70
N ARG A 176 11.80 -15.32 -8.02
CA ARG A 176 10.44 -15.50 -8.54
C ARG A 176 9.79 -16.79 -8.07
N ASP A 177 10.52 -17.92 -8.13
CA ASP A 177 9.99 -19.22 -7.69
C ASP A 177 9.74 -19.25 -6.19
N LEU A 178 10.60 -18.62 -5.41
CA LEU A 178 10.46 -18.50 -3.96
C LEU A 178 9.24 -17.67 -3.57
N ILE A 179 9.03 -16.54 -4.23
CA ILE A 179 7.87 -15.67 -4.04
C ILE A 179 6.58 -16.42 -4.39
N LYS A 180 6.61 -17.18 -5.49
CA LYS A 180 5.47 -18.02 -5.90
C LYS A 180 5.15 -19.10 -4.88
N GLU A 181 6.18 -19.81 -4.37
CA GLU A 181 6.03 -20.85 -3.35
C GLU A 181 5.40 -20.28 -2.06
N ALA A 182 5.94 -19.14 -1.58
CA ALA A 182 5.42 -18.48 -0.39
C ALA A 182 3.96 -18.06 -0.54
N GLY A 183 3.61 -17.45 -1.69
CA GLY A 183 2.24 -17.00 -1.93
C GLY A 183 1.24 -18.14 -2.05
N LEU A 184 1.59 -19.24 -2.71
CA LEU A 184 0.73 -20.39 -2.86
C LEU A 184 0.48 -21.13 -1.54
N LEU A 185 1.33 -20.95 -0.53
CA LEU A 185 1.14 -21.58 0.78
C LEU A 185 -0.17 -21.16 1.45
N TRP A 186 -0.68 -19.95 1.16
CA TRP A 186 -1.95 -19.47 1.68
C TRP A 186 -3.16 -20.31 1.22
N ASN A 187 -3.05 -21.05 0.12
CA ASN A 187 -4.12 -21.97 -0.31
C ASN A 187 -4.47 -22.98 0.78
N LYS A 188 -3.49 -23.41 1.63
CA LYS A 188 -3.77 -24.29 2.77
C LYS A 188 -4.74 -23.68 3.80
N SER A 189 -4.73 -22.37 3.96
CA SER A 189 -5.68 -21.65 4.82
C SER A 189 -7.04 -21.55 4.15
N PHE A 190 -7.08 -21.29 2.83
CA PHE A 190 -8.32 -21.24 2.06
C PHE A 190 -9.01 -22.61 1.95
N GLU A 191 -8.25 -23.71 1.91
CA GLU A 191 -8.84 -25.07 1.95
C GLU A 191 -9.63 -25.31 3.25
N LYS A 192 -9.13 -24.80 4.39
CA LYS A 192 -9.88 -24.84 5.65
C LYS A 192 -11.15 -23.99 5.62
N ALA A 193 -11.14 -22.92 4.82
CA ALA A 193 -12.32 -22.09 4.58
C ALA A 193 -13.25 -22.67 3.49
N GLY A 194 -12.89 -23.78 2.86
CA GLY A 194 -13.70 -24.49 1.88
C GLY A 194 -13.39 -24.15 0.43
N PHE A 195 -12.25 -23.54 0.14
CA PHE A 195 -11.82 -23.20 -1.21
C PHE A 195 -10.54 -23.92 -1.60
N THR A 196 -10.53 -24.57 -2.78
CA THR A 196 -9.32 -25.01 -3.46
C THR A 196 -8.86 -23.93 -4.43
N ASN A 197 -7.55 -23.85 -4.71
CA ASN A 197 -7.01 -22.92 -5.70
C ASN A 197 -7.52 -21.46 -5.58
N ALA A 198 -7.65 -20.99 -4.34
CA ALA A 198 -8.14 -19.64 -4.06
C ALA A 198 -7.16 -18.55 -4.51
N ILE A 199 -5.85 -18.86 -4.45
CA ILE A 199 -4.76 -17.98 -4.85
C ILE A 199 -4.01 -18.59 -6.04
N GLU A 200 -3.79 -17.77 -7.05
CA GLU A 200 -2.88 -18.05 -8.17
C GLU A 200 -1.76 -17.04 -8.18
N ILE A 201 -0.53 -17.50 -8.45
CA ILE A 201 0.65 -16.64 -8.62
C ILE A 201 1.17 -16.82 -10.04
N ARG A 202 1.22 -15.71 -10.77
CA ARG A 202 1.69 -15.63 -12.17
C ARG A 202 2.88 -14.67 -12.26
N VAL A 203 3.64 -14.75 -13.34
CA VAL A 203 4.70 -13.79 -13.66
C VAL A 203 4.20 -12.86 -14.74
N GLN A 204 4.43 -11.56 -14.57
CA GLN A 204 4.11 -10.57 -15.59
C GLN A 204 4.96 -10.82 -16.84
N PRO A 205 4.33 -10.94 -18.03
CA PRO A 205 5.09 -11.02 -19.28
C PRO A 205 5.95 -9.79 -19.51
N ASP A 206 7.09 -9.96 -20.17
CA ASP A 206 7.99 -8.83 -20.46
C ASP A 206 7.39 -7.86 -21.50
N ASP A 207 6.45 -8.34 -22.31
CA ASP A 207 5.68 -7.60 -23.32
C ASP A 207 4.29 -7.16 -22.82
N ALA A 208 4.03 -7.23 -21.51
CA ALA A 208 2.75 -6.83 -20.96
C ALA A 208 2.45 -5.35 -21.22
N GLU A 209 1.29 -5.06 -21.80
CA GLU A 209 0.81 -3.70 -22.08
C GLU A 209 0.17 -3.02 -20.86
N TRP A 210 0.21 -3.65 -19.69
CA TRP A 210 -0.32 -3.14 -18.43
C TRP A 210 0.79 -2.98 -17.38
N ASP A 211 0.58 -2.09 -16.43
CA ASP A 211 1.48 -1.85 -15.31
C ASP A 211 0.74 -2.02 -13.95
N ALA A 212 1.49 -1.93 -12.86
CA ALA A 212 0.96 -2.05 -11.50
C ALA A 212 -0.07 -0.97 -11.12
N GLY A 213 -0.27 0.06 -11.95
CA GLY A 213 -1.33 1.05 -11.76
C GLY A 213 -2.71 0.58 -12.20
N ASP A 214 -2.82 -0.53 -12.92
CA ASP A 214 -4.08 -1.09 -13.38
C ASP A 214 -4.68 -2.03 -12.32
N LEU A 215 -5.77 -1.59 -11.69
CA LEU A 215 -6.44 -2.30 -10.60
C LEU A 215 -6.93 -3.72 -10.96
N ARG A 216 -6.97 -4.08 -12.23
CA ARG A 216 -7.31 -5.45 -12.64
C ARG A 216 -6.26 -6.49 -12.25
N TYR A 217 -5.06 -6.04 -11.92
CA TYR A 217 -3.90 -6.88 -11.61
C TYR A 217 -3.40 -6.57 -10.21
N ASN A 218 -3.39 -7.55 -9.31
CA ASN A 218 -2.71 -7.42 -8.03
C ASN A 218 -1.23 -7.72 -8.26
N VAL A 219 -0.34 -6.82 -7.91
CA VAL A 219 1.06 -6.92 -8.29
C VAL A 219 1.96 -7.07 -7.06
N LEU A 220 2.84 -8.06 -7.12
CA LEU A 220 3.98 -8.21 -6.24
C LEU A 220 5.15 -7.45 -6.87
N ARG A 221 5.43 -6.26 -6.36
CA ARG A 221 6.44 -5.35 -6.89
C ARG A 221 7.77 -5.52 -6.20
N TRP A 222 8.84 -5.50 -6.98
CA TRP A 222 10.20 -5.43 -6.46
C TRP A 222 10.68 -3.98 -6.52
N THR A 223 10.84 -3.36 -5.35
CA THR A 223 11.21 -1.95 -5.23
C THR A 223 12.62 -1.78 -4.67
N SER A 224 13.26 -0.67 -4.99
CA SER A 224 14.58 -0.32 -4.47
C SER A 224 14.64 1.18 -4.19
N SER A 225 14.30 1.54 -2.96
CA SER A 225 14.27 2.93 -2.52
C SER A 225 15.58 3.32 -1.82
N PRO A 226 16.02 4.59 -1.88
CA PRO A 226 17.25 5.03 -1.21
C PRO A 226 17.19 4.93 0.30
N ASN A 227 16.02 5.18 0.88
CA ASN A 227 15.81 5.18 2.34
C ASN A 227 14.34 4.79 2.65
N PRO A 228 13.96 3.52 2.36
CA PRO A 228 12.57 3.11 2.53
C PRO A 228 12.21 3.05 4.03
N PRO A 229 10.98 3.44 4.40
CA PRO A 229 10.49 3.32 5.77
C PRO A 229 10.01 1.90 6.13
N PHE A 230 10.09 0.94 5.19
CA PHE A 230 9.60 -0.43 5.34
C PHE A 230 10.47 -1.43 4.58
N GLY A 231 10.46 -2.71 4.99
CA GLY A 231 11.06 -3.82 4.26
C GLY A 231 10.08 -4.48 3.28
N GLY A 232 8.79 -4.44 3.62
CA GLY A 232 7.65 -4.85 2.81
C GLY A 232 6.43 -4.00 3.16
N TYR A 233 5.49 -3.87 2.22
CA TYR A 233 4.24 -3.15 2.41
C TYR A 233 3.17 -3.70 1.48
N GLY A 234 2.04 -4.13 2.05
CA GLY A 234 0.92 -4.75 1.34
C GLY A 234 -0.39 -3.97 1.52
N PRO A 235 -0.64 -2.88 0.76
CA PRO A 235 -1.91 -2.18 0.81
C PRO A 235 -3.00 -2.95 0.04
N SER A 236 -4.20 -3.01 0.63
CA SER A 236 -5.41 -3.39 -0.07
C SER A 236 -6.30 -2.19 -0.35
N PHE A 237 -6.99 -2.20 -1.48
CA PHE A 237 -7.98 -1.20 -1.86
C PHE A 237 -9.36 -1.74 -1.54
N THR A 238 -10.08 -1.08 -0.65
CA THR A 238 -11.37 -1.56 -0.17
C THR A 238 -12.52 -0.66 -0.60
N ASN A 239 -13.69 -1.26 -0.73
CA ASN A 239 -14.92 -0.50 -0.83
C ASN A 239 -15.32 -0.05 0.58
N PRO A 240 -15.26 1.25 0.91
CA PRO A 240 -15.49 1.74 2.27
C PRO A 240 -16.92 1.55 2.77
N ARG A 241 -17.85 1.16 1.90
CA ARG A 241 -19.25 0.86 2.27
C ARG A 241 -19.44 -0.60 2.69
N THR A 242 -18.55 -1.49 2.27
CA THR A 242 -18.79 -2.93 2.43
C THR A 242 -17.60 -3.69 3.03
N GLY A 243 -16.38 -3.14 2.97
CA GLY A 243 -15.14 -3.84 3.31
C GLY A 243 -14.68 -4.82 2.23
N GLN A 244 -15.32 -4.83 1.03
CA GLN A 244 -14.86 -5.67 -0.08
C GLN A 244 -13.49 -5.20 -0.57
N ILE A 245 -12.52 -6.09 -0.62
CA ILE A 245 -11.23 -5.84 -1.27
C ILE A 245 -11.44 -5.90 -2.78
N VAL A 246 -11.11 -4.82 -3.49
CA VAL A 246 -11.27 -4.68 -4.93
C VAL A 246 -9.96 -4.80 -5.70
N GLY A 247 -8.85 -4.75 -5.00
CA GLY A 247 -7.49 -4.93 -5.51
C GLY A 247 -6.49 -4.78 -4.37
N ALA A 248 -5.27 -5.21 -4.60
CA ALA A 248 -4.17 -5.05 -3.65
C ALA A 248 -2.83 -5.08 -4.39
N ASP A 249 -1.83 -4.40 -3.81
CA ASP A 249 -0.45 -4.46 -4.26
C ASP A 249 0.47 -4.81 -3.09
N ILE A 250 1.61 -5.39 -3.39
CA ILE A 250 2.65 -5.65 -2.40
C ILE A 250 3.96 -5.11 -2.93
N MET A 251 4.62 -4.30 -2.12
CA MET A 251 5.96 -3.82 -2.38
C MET A 251 6.94 -4.61 -1.52
N LEU A 252 7.89 -5.29 -2.18
CA LEU A 252 9.01 -5.98 -1.55
C LEU A 252 10.24 -5.11 -1.76
N GLU A 253 10.78 -4.56 -0.68
CA GLU A 253 11.86 -3.59 -0.77
C GLU A 253 13.22 -4.28 -0.72
N PHE A 254 14.04 -4.10 -1.76
CA PHE A 254 15.37 -4.68 -1.85
C PHE A 254 16.28 -4.30 -0.68
N ALA A 255 16.05 -3.16 -0.05
CA ALA A 255 16.76 -2.74 1.15
C ALA A 255 16.62 -3.74 2.30
N PHE A 256 15.59 -4.59 2.31
CA PHE A 256 15.45 -5.70 3.26
C PHE A 256 16.68 -6.63 3.24
N LEU A 257 17.30 -6.84 2.08
CA LEU A 257 18.47 -7.69 1.91
C LEU A 257 19.82 -6.92 1.98
N THR A 258 19.81 -5.60 1.88
CA THR A 258 21.03 -4.82 1.63
C THR A 258 21.56 -4.02 2.80
N ASN A 259 21.06 -4.20 4.01
CA ASN A 259 21.48 -3.44 5.20
C ASN A 259 21.27 -1.92 5.14
N ARG A 260 20.71 -1.36 4.07
CA ARG A 260 20.56 0.09 3.91
C ARG A 260 19.64 0.74 4.94
N LEU A 261 18.72 -0.02 5.53
CA LEU A 261 17.81 0.48 6.55
C LEU A 261 18.47 0.79 7.91
N ARG A 262 19.69 0.31 8.17
CA ARG A 262 20.19 0.21 9.54
C ARG A 262 21.30 1.13 9.97
N THR A 263 22.05 1.66 9.08
CA THR A 263 23.20 2.49 9.50
C THR A 263 22.76 3.72 10.28
N LYS A 264 21.55 4.22 10.02
CA LYS A 264 20.99 5.37 10.75
C LYS A 264 20.37 5.01 12.10
N GLU A 265 19.68 3.88 12.23
CA GLU A 265 18.98 3.53 13.48
C GLU A 265 19.85 2.85 14.50
N ALA A 266 20.80 2.01 14.07
CA ALA A 266 21.77 1.38 14.98
C ALA A 266 22.72 2.40 15.63
N LEU A 267 22.91 3.57 14.99
CA LEU A 267 23.78 4.65 15.51
C LEU A 267 23.01 5.77 16.22
N ARG A 268 21.69 5.70 16.36
CA ARG A 268 20.88 6.63 17.15
C ARG A 268 20.50 6.01 18.51
N PRO A 269 21.29 6.22 19.56
CA PRO A 269 20.86 5.82 20.91
C PRO A 269 19.63 6.67 21.31
N GLY A 270 18.48 6.03 21.49
CA GLY A 270 17.35 6.63 22.18
C GLY A 270 16.28 7.32 21.33
N SER A 271 16.23 7.17 20.01
CA SER A 271 15.12 7.69 19.20
C SER A 271 13.97 6.69 19.08
N SER A 272 13.34 6.35 20.20
CA SER A 272 12.06 5.61 20.24
C SER A 272 10.86 6.52 19.88
N GLU A 273 11.08 7.65 19.23
CA GLU A 273 10.05 8.67 18.97
C GLU A 273 9.59 8.79 17.52
N ASN A 274 9.72 7.75 16.70
CA ASN A 274 8.83 7.68 15.55
C ASN A 274 7.55 6.98 16.02
N PRO A 275 6.42 7.69 16.18
CA PRO A 275 5.15 7.03 16.33
C PRO A 275 4.92 6.31 15.00
N VAL A 276 5.27 5.04 14.99
CA VAL A 276 4.91 4.15 13.88
C VAL A 276 3.42 4.30 13.71
N SER A 277 3.00 4.74 12.56
CA SER A 277 1.58 4.82 12.25
C SER A 277 0.96 3.47 12.62
N PRO A 278 -0.18 3.41 13.34
CA PRO A 278 -0.82 2.14 13.67
C PRO A 278 -1.21 1.32 12.44
N HIS A 279 -1.03 1.88 11.24
CA HIS A 279 -1.25 1.23 9.96
C HIS A 279 0.01 0.60 9.34
N PHE A 280 1.19 0.77 9.96
CA PHE A 280 2.42 0.12 9.50
C PHE A 280 2.76 -1.09 10.37
N CYS A 281 2.98 -2.22 9.73
CA CYS A 281 3.47 -3.42 10.40
C CYS A 281 4.97 -3.31 10.70
N ASN A 282 5.35 -3.48 11.97
CA ASN A 282 6.75 -3.45 12.40
C ASN A 282 7.49 -4.78 12.20
N LEU A 283 6.78 -5.84 11.82
CA LEU A 283 7.39 -7.16 11.73
C LEU A 283 8.51 -7.21 10.68
N GLY A 284 8.37 -6.50 9.55
CA GLY A 284 9.43 -6.39 8.55
C GLY A 284 10.74 -5.86 9.13
N PHE A 285 10.69 -4.89 10.04
CA PHE A 285 11.88 -4.39 10.74
C PHE A 285 12.46 -5.41 11.71
N SER A 286 11.62 -6.11 12.48
CA SER A 286 12.08 -7.18 13.38
C SER A 286 12.75 -8.30 12.61
N MET A 287 12.12 -8.77 11.54
CA MET A 287 12.67 -9.82 10.67
C MET A 287 14.00 -9.41 10.03
N GLN A 288 14.13 -8.15 9.59
CA GLN A 288 15.39 -7.65 9.11
C GLN A 288 16.45 -7.61 10.20
N SER A 289 16.05 -7.26 11.44
CA SER A 289 16.95 -7.29 12.61
C SER A 289 17.50 -8.67 12.86
N ASP A 290 16.62 -9.67 12.83
CA ASP A 290 16.98 -11.06 13.05
C ASP A 290 17.87 -11.60 11.91
N TYR A 291 17.53 -11.23 10.66
CA TYR A 291 18.34 -11.55 9.49
C TYR A 291 19.78 -11.01 9.61
N LEU A 292 19.93 -9.75 10.00
CA LEU A 292 21.23 -9.12 10.13
C LEU A 292 22.06 -9.67 11.30
N PHE A 293 21.41 -9.97 12.40
CA PHE A 293 22.08 -10.65 13.51
C PHE A 293 22.57 -12.02 13.09
N ALA A 294 21.70 -12.83 12.48
CA ALA A 294 22.04 -14.17 12.01
C ALA A 294 23.12 -14.13 10.92
N SER A 295 23.07 -13.19 9.97
CA SER A 295 24.09 -13.02 8.94
C SER A 295 25.45 -12.67 9.53
N GLY A 296 25.50 -11.75 10.51
CA GLY A 296 26.75 -11.41 11.20
C GLY A 296 27.35 -12.59 11.97
N VAL A 297 26.51 -13.43 12.59
CA VAL A 297 26.97 -14.67 13.24
C VAL A 297 27.52 -15.65 12.21
N LEU A 298 26.82 -15.84 11.08
CA LEU A 298 27.26 -16.77 10.02
C LEU A 298 28.55 -16.32 9.34
N GLU A 299 28.73 -14.99 9.12
CA GLU A 299 29.96 -14.43 8.58
C GLU A 299 31.16 -14.66 9.51
N ALA A 300 30.95 -14.64 10.83
CA ALA A 300 32.00 -14.89 11.80
C ALA A 300 32.39 -16.37 11.92
N LEU A 301 31.59 -17.29 11.35
CA LEU A 301 31.83 -18.74 11.43
C LEU A 301 32.42 -19.27 10.12
N PRO A 302 33.62 -19.93 10.14
CA PRO A 302 34.23 -20.47 8.92
C PRO A 302 33.37 -21.53 8.24
N GLY A 303 33.30 -21.50 6.90
CA GLY A 303 32.69 -22.56 6.09
C GLY A 303 31.15 -22.53 6.00
N ARG A 304 30.48 -21.42 6.29
CA ARG A 304 29.02 -21.32 6.35
C ARG A 304 28.34 -20.55 5.19
N SER A 305 28.99 -20.47 4.03
CA SER A 305 28.43 -19.76 2.87
C SER A 305 27.08 -20.30 2.38
N SER A 306 26.87 -21.62 2.46
CA SER A 306 25.57 -22.24 2.13
C SER A 306 24.45 -21.81 3.09
N ALA A 307 24.76 -21.73 4.38
CA ALA A 307 23.77 -21.30 5.39
C ALA A 307 23.35 -19.84 5.21
N MET A 308 24.18 -18.97 4.64
CA MET A 308 23.80 -17.60 4.29
C MET A 308 22.76 -17.57 3.15
N GLY A 309 22.90 -18.42 2.14
CA GLY A 309 21.91 -18.57 1.07
C GLY A 309 20.56 -19.04 1.59
N ASP A 310 20.57 -20.02 2.50
CA ASP A 310 19.36 -20.53 3.15
C ASP A 310 18.70 -19.46 4.02
N LEU A 311 19.46 -18.71 4.81
CA LEU A 311 18.95 -17.60 5.62
C LEU A 311 18.27 -16.52 4.77
N THR A 312 18.88 -16.14 3.65
CA THR A 312 18.32 -15.16 2.72
C THR A 312 17.01 -15.67 2.11
N ARG A 313 17.00 -16.93 1.68
CA ARG A 313 15.83 -17.60 1.12
C ARG A 313 14.66 -17.60 2.12
N ASP A 314 14.92 -18.06 3.33
CA ASP A 314 13.89 -18.18 4.39
C ASP A 314 13.36 -16.79 4.79
N SER A 315 14.23 -15.78 4.84
CA SER A 315 13.83 -14.42 5.19
C SER A 315 12.90 -13.79 4.12
N ILE A 316 13.20 -13.98 2.84
CA ILE A 316 12.33 -13.52 1.75
C ILE A 316 11.01 -14.29 1.77
N PHE A 317 11.06 -15.61 1.95
CA PHE A 317 9.88 -16.45 2.02
C PHE A 317 8.90 -15.98 3.11
N MET A 318 9.43 -15.74 4.31
CA MET A 318 8.64 -15.26 5.44
C MET A 318 8.09 -13.85 5.21
N LEU A 319 8.88 -12.95 4.62
CA LEU A 319 8.43 -11.60 4.28
C LEU A 319 7.26 -11.66 3.30
N VAL A 320 7.40 -12.40 2.20
CA VAL A 320 6.34 -12.53 1.19
C VAL A 320 5.08 -13.15 1.77
N LEU A 321 5.23 -14.21 2.56
CA LEU A 321 4.12 -14.89 3.24
C LEU A 321 3.37 -13.91 4.16
N HIS A 322 4.11 -13.06 4.88
CA HIS A 322 3.56 -12.07 5.80
C HIS A 322 2.83 -10.94 5.06
N GLU A 323 3.48 -10.32 4.08
CA GLU A 323 2.89 -9.18 3.35
C GLU A 323 1.64 -9.60 2.56
N LEU A 324 1.64 -10.80 1.96
CA LEU A 324 0.42 -11.37 1.37
C LEU A 324 -0.70 -11.51 2.39
N GLY A 325 -0.38 -11.94 3.61
CA GLY A 325 -1.36 -12.08 4.68
C GLY A 325 -2.11 -10.80 5.02
N HIS A 326 -1.47 -9.64 4.87
CA HIS A 326 -2.12 -8.34 5.06
C HIS A 326 -3.20 -8.01 4.03
N THR A 327 -3.20 -8.70 2.91
CA THR A 327 -4.11 -8.44 1.77
C THR A 327 -5.18 -9.52 1.56
N LEU A 328 -5.31 -10.50 2.46
CA LEU A 328 -6.20 -11.68 2.33
C LEU A 328 -7.43 -11.69 3.25
#